data_b992ce4ac3ac2d666014f1091eaeb2d4
#
_entry.id   b992ce4ac3ac2d666014f1091eaeb2d4
#
_cell.length_a   1.000
_cell.length_b   1.000
_cell.length_c   1.000
_cell.angle_alpha   90.00
_cell.angle_beta   90.00
_cell.angle_gamma   90.00
#
_symmetry.space_group_name_H-M   'P 1'
#
loop_
_entity.id
_entity.type
_entity.pdbx_description
1 polymer ?
#
loop_
_entity_poly.entity_id
_entity_poly.type
_entity_poly.pdbx_seq_one_letter_code
_entity_poly.pdbx_strand_id
1 'polypeptide(L)'
;MNKDYLLFHKPFISEEEIIEMVDTLRSGWLSMGPKTIKFEEEFNKYIGSKRSIAVSSWTAAGHLTLEAFGIEKGDEVIVPTMTFPATAEIVCYFGAKPVIVDVDEDTLNISLTEIEKAITPKTKAIIPVHYGGQPCDLDEIQEIANTHNLKVLEDAAHSLPA
;
A
#
# COMPACT_ATOMS: atom_id res chain seq x y z
N MET A 1 -10.41 7.37 -30.12
CA MET A 1 -9.88 6.15 -29.49
C MET A 1 -10.38 4.95 -30.25
N ASN A 2 -9.50 4.01 -30.57
CA ASN A 2 -9.89 2.78 -31.29
C ASN A 2 -10.85 1.98 -30.40
N LYS A 3 -12.02 1.59 -30.91
CA LYS A 3 -13.06 0.89 -30.14
C LYS A 3 -12.66 -0.54 -29.73
N ASP A 4 -11.56 -1.04 -30.28
CA ASP A 4 -11.07 -2.41 -30.04
C ASP A 4 -9.99 -2.50 -28.97
N TYR A 5 -9.63 -1.37 -28.30
CA TYR A 5 -8.62 -1.38 -27.25
C TYR A 5 -9.26 -1.43 -25.86
N LEU A 6 -9.10 -2.56 -25.18
CA LEU A 6 -9.54 -2.74 -23.81
C LEU A 6 -8.49 -2.13 -22.86
N LEU A 7 -8.87 -1.09 -22.15
CA LEU A 7 -8.03 -0.49 -21.11
C LEU A 7 -8.02 -1.37 -19.86
N PHE A 8 -6.85 -1.51 -19.23
CA PHE A 8 -6.74 -2.20 -17.94
C PHE A 8 -7.59 -1.50 -16.86
N HIS A 9 -7.57 -0.18 -16.84
CA HIS A 9 -8.44 0.63 -16.00
C HIS A 9 -8.76 1.96 -16.69
N LYS A 10 -9.84 2.59 -16.28
CA LYS A 10 -10.21 3.94 -16.67
C LYS A 10 -10.65 4.70 -15.43
N PRO A 11 -10.03 5.85 -15.10
CA PRO A 11 -10.48 6.66 -13.98
C PRO A 11 -11.92 7.17 -14.25
N PHE A 12 -12.74 7.11 -13.22
CA PHE A 12 -14.04 7.77 -13.21
C PHE A 12 -13.84 9.18 -12.63
N ILE A 13 -14.22 10.20 -13.40
CA ILE A 13 -14.14 11.61 -12.99
C ILE A 13 -15.50 12.21 -13.29
N SER A 14 -16.21 12.67 -12.27
CA SER A 14 -17.47 13.39 -12.37
C SER A 14 -17.25 14.91 -12.33
N GLU A 15 -18.33 15.66 -12.44
CA GLU A 15 -18.30 17.13 -12.27
C GLU A 15 -17.88 17.54 -10.85
N GLU A 16 -18.09 16.70 -9.85
CA GLU A 16 -17.75 17.00 -8.46
C GLU A 16 -16.24 17.11 -8.26
N GLU A 17 -15.44 16.16 -8.82
CA GLU A 17 -13.99 16.22 -8.78
C GLU A 17 -13.46 17.44 -9.55
N ILE A 18 -14.09 17.75 -10.69
CA ILE A 18 -13.71 18.92 -11.50
C ILE A 18 -13.93 20.22 -10.72
N ILE A 19 -15.09 20.34 -10.06
CA ILE A 19 -15.43 21.52 -9.23
C ILE A 19 -14.44 21.67 -8.07
N GLU A 20 -14.10 20.59 -7.37
CA GLU A 20 -13.14 20.61 -6.26
C GLU A 20 -11.74 21.03 -6.72
N MET A 21 -11.30 20.56 -7.89
CA MET A 21 -10.02 20.98 -8.47
C MET A 21 -10.02 22.46 -8.85
N VAL A 22 -11.08 22.95 -9.50
CA VAL A 22 -11.22 24.36 -9.89
C VAL A 22 -11.23 25.25 -8.65
N ASP A 23 -11.95 24.87 -7.60
CA ASP A 23 -11.99 25.60 -6.34
C ASP A 23 -10.62 25.67 -5.67
N THR A 24 -9.88 24.55 -5.66
CA THR A 24 -8.48 24.51 -5.17
C THR A 24 -7.60 25.50 -5.91
N LEU A 25 -7.65 25.52 -7.25
CA LEU A 25 -6.89 26.46 -8.06
C LEU A 25 -7.26 27.91 -7.77
N ARG A 26 -8.56 28.20 -7.64
CA ARG A 26 -9.05 29.56 -7.34
C ARG A 26 -8.68 30.05 -5.95
N SER A 27 -8.57 29.14 -4.98
CA SER A 27 -8.13 29.46 -3.63
C SER A 27 -6.68 29.94 -3.56
N GLY A 28 -5.86 29.59 -4.57
CA GLY A 28 -4.42 29.84 -4.59
C GLY A 28 -3.62 28.93 -3.63
N TRP A 29 -4.28 28.01 -2.90
CA TRP A 29 -3.60 27.10 -1.98
C TRP A 29 -3.30 25.77 -2.68
N LEU A 30 -2.12 25.68 -3.28
CA LEU A 30 -1.73 24.55 -4.13
C LEU A 30 -0.79 23.54 -3.45
N SER A 31 -0.44 23.76 -2.19
CA SER A 31 0.32 22.83 -1.36
C SER A 31 -0.56 22.24 -0.27
N MET A 32 0.04 21.49 0.68
CA MET A 32 -0.67 21.00 1.85
C MET A 32 -1.42 22.14 2.54
N GLY A 33 -2.73 22.00 2.71
CA GLY A 33 -3.61 23.05 3.21
C GLY A 33 -4.96 22.52 3.70
N PRO A 34 -5.98 23.36 3.82
CA PRO A 34 -7.27 23.00 4.40
C PRO A 34 -7.93 21.78 3.77
N LYS A 35 -7.86 21.62 2.44
CA LYS A 35 -8.44 20.45 1.76
C LYS A 35 -7.71 19.15 2.08
N THR A 36 -6.38 19.20 2.21
CA THR A 36 -5.59 18.03 2.62
C THR A 36 -5.95 17.61 4.05
N ILE A 37 -6.02 18.57 4.98
CA ILE A 37 -6.42 18.31 6.37
C ILE A 37 -7.82 17.69 6.42
N LYS A 38 -8.77 18.28 5.70
CA LYS A 38 -10.15 17.75 5.61
C LYS A 38 -10.16 16.33 5.05
N PHE A 39 -9.39 16.06 4.00
CA PHE A 39 -9.26 14.71 3.42
C PHE A 39 -8.74 13.71 4.46
N GLU A 40 -7.67 14.03 5.19
CA GLU A 40 -7.11 13.18 6.23
C GLU A 40 -8.13 12.89 7.34
N GLU A 41 -8.89 13.90 7.77
CA GLU A 41 -9.94 13.75 8.77
C GLU A 41 -11.12 12.87 8.30
N GLU A 42 -11.58 13.08 7.08
CA GLU A 42 -12.68 12.29 6.49
C GLU A 42 -12.24 10.85 6.24
N PHE A 43 -11.02 10.65 5.77
CA PHE A 43 -10.44 9.33 5.59
C PHE A 43 -10.32 8.58 6.91
N ASN A 44 -9.84 9.24 7.98
CA ASN A 44 -9.79 8.66 9.31
C ASN A 44 -11.16 8.17 9.79
N LYS A 45 -12.21 8.97 9.57
CA LYS A 45 -13.58 8.60 9.94
C LYS A 45 -14.09 7.41 9.13
N TYR A 46 -13.75 7.39 7.83
CA TYR A 46 -14.22 6.36 6.91
C TYR A 46 -13.61 4.99 7.24
N ILE A 47 -12.30 4.91 7.43
CA ILE A 47 -11.60 3.64 7.71
C ILE A 47 -11.46 3.32 9.20
N GLY A 48 -11.90 4.20 10.09
CA GLY A 48 -11.78 4.01 11.55
C GLY A 48 -10.36 4.10 12.09
N SER A 49 -9.41 4.69 11.33
CA SER A 49 -8.02 4.84 11.78
C SER A 49 -7.87 5.95 12.82
N LYS A 50 -6.77 5.88 13.60
CA LYS A 50 -6.44 6.95 14.56
C LYS A 50 -5.89 8.20 13.86
N ARG A 51 -5.18 8.03 12.76
CA ARG A 51 -4.55 9.11 11.98
C ARG A 51 -4.35 8.66 10.54
N SER A 52 -4.46 9.62 9.63
CA SER A 52 -4.04 9.48 8.24
C SER A 52 -3.12 10.62 7.87
N ILE A 53 -2.20 10.37 6.98
CA ILE A 53 -1.25 11.36 6.46
C ILE A 53 -1.29 11.25 4.94
N ALA A 54 -1.72 12.32 4.29
CA ALA A 54 -1.75 12.39 2.84
C ALA A 54 -0.34 12.54 2.26
N VAL A 55 -0.02 11.70 1.30
CA VAL A 55 1.24 11.72 0.56
C VAL A 55 0.97 11.63 -0.94
N SER A 56 1.99 11.85 -1.76
CA SER A 56 1.84 11.93 -3.22
C SER A 56 1.56 10.59 -3.92
N SER A 57 1.88 9.47 -3.27
CA SER A 57 1.71 8.13 -3.84
C SER A 57 1.81 7.06 -2.75
N TRP A 58 1.35 5.83 -3.05
CA TRP A 58 1.62 4.70 -2.18
C TRP A 58 3.12 4.45 -2.00
N THR A 59 3.93 4.61 -3.06
CA THR A 59 5.40 4.49 -2.96
C THR A 59 5.98 5.40 -1.88
N ALA A 60 5.51 6.66 -1.80
CA ALA A 60 5.93 7.59 -0.75
C ALA A 60 5.43 7.15 0.63
N ALA A 61 4.18 6.67 0.74
CA ALA A 61 3.61 6.15 1.97
C ALA A 61 4.41 4.94 2.48
N GLY A 62 4.66 3.97 1.60
CA GLY A 62 5.41 2.76 1.92
C GLY A 62 6.83 3.06 2.37
N HIS A 63 7.54 3.94 1.65
CA HIS A 63 8.89 4.37 2.03
C HIS A 63 8.91 4.97 3.46
N LEU A 64 8.04 5.94 3.73
CA LEU A 64 7.95 6.57 5.05
C LEU A 64 7.54 5.58 6.16
N THR A 65 6.70 4.60 5.84
CA THR A 65 6.29 3.58 6.80
C THR A 65 7.44 2.62 7.12
N LEU A 66 8.22 2.20 6.13
CA LEU A 66 9.41 1.37 6.37
C LEU A 66 10.48 2.12 7.18
N GLU A 67 10.65 3.42 6.95
CA GLU A 67 11.48 4.29 7.80
C GLU A 67 10.97 4.29 9.25
N ALA A 68 9.66 4.47 9.43
CA ALA A 68 9.04 4.45 10.76
C ALA A 68 9.11 3.07 11.45
N PHE A 69 9.17 1.99 10.68
CA PHE A 69 9.40 0.64 11.20
C PHE A 69 10.86 0.41 11.61
N GLY A 70 11.77 1.29 11.23
CA GLY A 70 13.19 1.18 11.50
C GLY A 70 13.89 0.14 10.63
N ILE A 71 13.44 -0.04 9.39
CA ILE A 71 14.08 -0.95 8.42
C ILE A 71 15.47 -0.41 8.09
N GLU A 72 16.48 -1.27 8.15
CA GLU A 72 17.86 -0.90 7.91
C GLU A 72 18.62 -1.93 7.05
N LYS A 73 19.87 -1.60 6.73
CA LYS A 73 20.71 -2.45 5.90
C LYS A 73 20.89 -3.84 6.50
N GLY A 74 20.52 -4.84 5.72
CA GLY A 74 20.65 -6.27 6.09
C GLY A 74 19.38 -6.89 6.63
N ASP A 75 18.33 -6.08 6.89
CA ASP A 75 17.00 -6.58 7.18
C ASP A 75 16.35 -7.21 5.94
N GLU A 76 15.35 -8.03 6.17
CA GLU A 76 14.55 -8.68 5.14
C GLU A 76 13.08 -8.27 5.29
N VAL A 77 12.44 -7.96 4.14
CA VAL A 77 11.01 -7.64 4.07
C VAL A 77 10.36 -8.57 3.06
N ILE A 78 9.35 -9.30 3.49
CA ILE A 78 8.61 -10.25 2.64
C ILE A 78 7.60 -9.47 1.79
N VAL A 79 7.61 -9.72 0.48
CA VAL A 79 6.73 -9.08 -0.51
C VAL A 79 6.21 -10.12 -1.51
N PRO A 80 5.00 -9.99 -2.06
CA PRO A 80 4.49 -10.93 -3.06
C PRO A 80 5.18 -10.73 -4.42
N THR A 81 5.20 -11.79 -5.23
CA THR A 81 5.67 -11.72 -6.62
C THR A 81 4.70 -10.95 -7.52
N MET A 82 3.39 -10.99 -7.21
CA MET A 82 2.34 -10.26 -7.93
C MET A 82 2.11 -8.90 -7.28
N THR A 83 2.84 -7.90 -7.75
CA THR A 83 2.76 -6.53 -7.21
C THR A 83 3.30 -5.51 -8.21
N PHE A 84 3.08 -4.23 -7.92
CA PHE A 84 3.80 -3.16 -8.61
C PHE A 84 5.27 -3.12 -8.12
N PRO A 85 6.25 -2.87 -8.99
CA PRO A 85 7.67 -2.91 -8.61
C PRO A 85 8.05 -2.07 -7.40
N ALA A 86 7.32 -0.98 -7.13
CA ALA A 86 7.59 -0.11 -6.00
C ALA A 86 7.55 -0.84 -4.64
N THR A 87 6.71 -1.87 -4.49
CA THR A 87 6.59 -2.63 -3.24
C THR A 87 7.92 -3.29 -2.84
N ALA A 88 8.67 -3.79 -3.82
CA ALA A 88 10.01 -4.34 -3.57
C ALA A 88 11.10 -3.26 -3.59
N GLU A 89 10.95 -2.26 -4.43
CA GLU A 89 11.93 -1.19 -4.64
C GLU A 89 12.15 -0.35 -3.38
N ILE A 90 11.08 0.02 -2.67
CA ILE A 90 11.18 0.83 -1.44
C ILE A 90 12.00 0.12 -0.36
N VAL A 91 12.01 -1.21 -0.31
CA VAL A 91 12.85 -1.99 0.60
C VAL A 91 14.33 -1.79 0.28
N CYS A 92 14.67 -1.76 -1.01
CA CYS A 92 16.04 -1.56 -1.47
C CYS A 92 16.61 -0.18 -1.09
N TYR A 93 15.78 0.83 -0.91
CA TYR A 93 16.23 2.19 -0.51
C TYR A 93 16.95 2.20 0.84
N PHE A 94 16.62 1.26 1.73
CA PHE A 94 17.26 1.09 3.03
C PHE A 94 18.50 0.17 3.00
N GLY A 95 18.86 -0.38 1.84
CA GLY A 95 19.86 -1.44 1.75
C GLY A 95 19.39 -2.76 2.38
N ALA A 96 18.11 -2.87 2.65
CA ALA A 96 17.41 -4.09 3.05
C ALA A 96 17.14 -4.98 1.82
N LYS A 97 16.78 -6.23 2.06
CA LYS A 97 16.53 -7.22 1.01
C LYS A 97 15.03 -7.50 0.90
N PRO A 98 14.38 -7.23 -0.25
CA PRO A 98 13.06 -7.77 -0.51
C PRO A 98 13.14 -9.30 -0.68
N VAL A 99 12.36 -10.03 0.07
CA VAL A 99 12.19 -11.48 -0.03
C VAL A 99 10.90 -11.72 -0.79
N ILE A 100 11.03 -12.00 -2.08
CA ILE A 100 9.88 -12.19 -2.97
C ILE A 100 9.35 -13.61 -2.75
N VAL A 101 8.07 -13.72 -2.42
CA VAL A 101 7.38 -14.99 -2.24
C VAL A 101 6.25 -15.14 -3.25
N ASP A 102 5.83 -16.38 -3.48
CA ASP A 102 4.77 -16.65 -4.45
C ASP A 102 3.40 -16.28 -3.90
N VAL A 103 2.42 -16.26 -4.77
CA VAL A 103 1.02 -15.95 -4.50
C VAL A 103 0.18 -17.23 -4.55
N ASP A 104 -0.99 -17.18 -3.97
CA ASP A 104 -2.01 -18.20 -4.12
C ASP A 104 -2.61 -18.15 -5.53
N GLU A 105 -2.81 -19.31 -6.17
CA GLU A 105 -3.28 -19.42 -7.56
C GLU A 105 -4.70 -18.87 -7.76
N ASP A 106 -5.55 -19.02 -6.75
CA ASP A 106 -6.96 -18.66 -6.84
C ASP A 106 -7.20 -17.17 -6.59
N THR A 107 -6.42 -16.59 -5.68
CA THR A 107 -6.62 -15.21 -5.20
C THR A 107 -5.64 -14.21 -5.79
N LEU A 108 -4.47 -14.67 -6.24
CA LEU A 108 -3.31 -13.86 -6.64
C LEU A 108 -2.76 -12.99 -5.48
N ASN A 109 -3.21 -13.22 -4.26
CA ASN A 109 -2.69 -12.60 -3.06
C ASN A 109 -1.51 -13.40 -2.50
N ILE A 110 -0.73 -12.78 -1.63
CA ILE A 110 0.45 -13.39 -1.04
C ILE A 110 0.10 -14.72 -0.34
N SER A 111 0.87 -15.78 -0.60
CA SER A 111 0.64 -17.10 0.00
C SER A 111 1.13 -17.15 1.45
N LEU A 112 0.23 -17.50 2.38
CA LEU A 112 0.54 -17.64 3.80
C LEU A 112 1.64 -18.70 4.02
N THR A 113 1.56 -19.83 3.32
CA THR A 113 2.56 -20.91 3.40
C THR A 113 3.94 -20.43 2.94
N GLU A 114 3.99 -19.60 1.91
CA GLU A 114 5.27 -19.07 1.41
C GLU A 114 5.83 -17.96 2.34
N ILE A 115 4.96 -17.18 3.00
CA ILE A 115 5.38 -16.26 4.06
C ILE A 115 6.11 -17.03 5.15
N GLU A 116 5.48 -18.07 5.73
CA GLU A 116 6.06 -18.84 6.82
C GLU A 116 7.40 -19.48 6.46
N LYS A 117 7.53 -20.03 5.24
CA LYS A 117 8.79 -20.62 4.76
C LYS A 117 9.91 -19.58 4.57
N ALA A 118 9.55 -18.32 4.28
CA ALA A 118 10.49 -17.26 3.98
C ALA A 118 10.99 -16.52 5.23
N ILE A 119 10.37 -16.73 6.39
CA ILE A 119 10.76 -16.05 7.63
C ILE A 119 12.16 -16.49 8.08
N THR A 120 13.00 -15.51 8.35
CA THR A 120 14.35 -15.71 8.92
C THR A 120 14.53 -14.80 10.14
N PRO A 121 15.62 -14.96 10.91
CA PRO A 121 15.93 -14.00 11.99
C PRO A 121 16.15 -12.55 11.53
N LYS A 122 16.31 -12.31 10.23
CA LYS A 122 16.46 -10.98 9.62
C LYS A 122 15.15 -10.38 9.14
N THR A 123 14.08 -11.15 9.06
CA THR A 123 12.77 -10.67 8.63
C THR A 123 12.24 -9.66 9.63
N LYS A 124 11.81 -8.50 9.16
CA LYS A 124 11.26 -7.40 9.98
C LYS A 124 9.82 -7.04 9.64
N ALA A 125 9.44 -7.21 8.39
CA ALA A 125 8.11 -6.84 7.94
C ALA A 125 7.60 -7.74 6.81
N ILE A 126 6.28 -7.71 6.64
CA ILE A 126 5.54 -8.30 5.52
C ILE A 126 4.76 -7.17 4.86
N ILE A 127 4.76 -7.14 3.52
CA ILE A 127 3.96 -6.19 2.74
C ILE A 127 2.95 -7.00 1.91
N PRO A 128 1.76 -7.33 2.43
CA PRO A 128 0.68 -7.89 1.62
C PRO A 128 0.15 -6.83 0.66
N VAL A 129 -0.25 -7.26 -0.54
CA VAL A 129 -0.82 -6.39 -1.58
C VAL A 129 -2.21 -6.90 -1.89
N HIS A 130 -3.22 -6.06 -1.73
CA HIS A 130 -4.61 -6.40 -2.06
C HIS A 130 -4.82 -6.32 -3.58
N TYR A 131 -4.35 -7.35 -4.29
CA TYR A 131 -4.26 -7.32 -5.74
C TYR A 131 -5.63 -7.22 -6.40
N GLY A 132 -5.76 -6.24 -7.32
CA GLY A 132 -7.03 -5.99 -8.03
C GLY A 132 -8.20 -5.58 -7.14
N GLY A 133 -7.96 -5.21 -5.88
CA GLY A 133 -8.98 -4.83 -4.91
C GLY A 133 -9.48 -6.00 -4.04
N GLN A 134 -8.93 -7.20 -4.22
CA GLN A 134 -9.26 -8.34 -3.35
C GLN A 134 -8.42 -8.30 -2.08
N PRO A 135 -9.02 -8.24 -0.89
CA PRO A 135 -8.29 -8.27 0.37
C PRO A 135 -7.49 -9.57 0.54
N CYS A 136 -6.30 -9.45 1.14
CA CYS A 136 -5.54 -10.59 1.63
C CYS A 136 -6.18 -11.15 2.91
N ASP A 137 -5.82 -12.36 3.29
CA ASP A 137 -6.22 -13.01 4.56
C ASP A 137 -5.45 -12.35 5.72
N LEU A 138 -5.91 -11.14 6.09
CA LEU A 138 -5.19 -10.26 7.02
C LEU A 138 -5.13 -10.82 8.45
N ASP A 139 -6.15 -11.54 8.89
CA ASP A 139 -6.18 -12.13 10.24
C ASP A 139 -5.05 -13.15 10.39
N GLU A 140 -4.87 -14.02 9.40
CA GLU A 140 -3.82 -15.04 9.36
C GLU A 140 -2.43 -14.39 9.19
N ILE A 141 -2.30 -13.39 8.33
CA ILE A 141 -1.04 -12.64 8.18
C ILE A 141 -0.66 -11.96 9.49
N GLN A 142 -1.64 -11.39 10.20
CA GLN A 142 -1.40 -10.75 11.49
C GLN A 142 -1.01 -11.76 12.58
N GLU A 143 -1.58 -12.97 12.56
CA GLU A 143 -1.21 -14.06 13.47
C GLU A 143 0.25 -14.48 13.24
N ILE A 144 0.65 -14.67 11.99
CA ILE A 144 2.05 -14.97 11.62
C ILE A 144 2.96 -13.83 12.08
N ALA A 145 2.59 -12.59 11.79
CA ALA A 145 3.37 -11.42 12.15
C ALA A 145 3.56 -11.30 13.68
N ASN A 146 2.49 -11.51 14.45
CA ASN A 146 2.55 -11.50 15.92
C ASN A 146 3.45 -12.60 16.47
N THR A 147 3.34 -13.82 15.91
CA THR A 147 4.16 -14.96 16.33
C THR A 147 5.65 -14.73 16.15
N HIS A 148 6.02 -14.03 15.08
CA HIS A 148 7.41 -13.76 14.73
C HIS A 148 7.86 -12.32 15.04
N ASN A 149 7.03 -11.52 15.71
CA ASN A 149 7.28 -10.11 16.04
C ASN A 149 7.63 -9.26 14.80
N LEU A 150 6.89 -9.47 13.71
CA LEU A 150 7.03 -8.73 12.46
C LEU A 150 6.06 -7.56 12.39
N LYS A 151 6.36 -6.58 11.54
CA LYS A 151 5.44 -5.50 11.18
C LYS A 151 4.66 -5.87 9.91
N VAL A 152 3.44 -5.37 9.79
CA VAL A 152 2.63 -5.52 8.58
C VAL A 152 2.40 -4.14 7.97
N LEU A 153 2.69 -4.00 6.69
CA LEU A 153 2.40 -2.82 5.89
C LEU A 153 1.48 -3.23 4.74
N GLU A 154 0.22 -2.90 4.81
CA GLU A 154 -0.74 -3.21 3.75
C GLU A 154 -0.57 -2.30 2.55
N ASP A 155 -0.40 -2.88 1.36
CA ASP A 155 -0.52 -2.15 0.11
C ASP A 155 -1.97 -2.21 -0.38
N ALA A 156 -2.71 -1.19 0.00
CA ALA A 156 -4.13 -1.03 -0.32
C ALA A 156 -4.36 -0.10 -1.53
N ALA A 157 -3.36 0.08 -2.41
CA ALA A 157 -3.46 0.98 -3.56
C ALA A 157 -4.62 0.65 -4.50
N HIS A 158 -5.08 -0.61 -4.53
CA HIS A 158 -6.19 -1.07 -5.37
C HIS A 158 -7.48 -1.33 -4.60
N SER A 159 -7.53 -1.22 -3.28
CA SER A 159 -8.59 -1.82 -2.46
C SER A 159 -9.44 -0.84 -1.66
N LEU A 160 -9.49 0.42 -2.01
CA LEU A 160 -10.41 1.36 -1.36
C LEU A 160 -11.64 1.59 -2.25
N PRO A 161 -12.86 1.36 -1.75
CA PRO A 161 -13.23 0.70 -0.50
C PRO A 161 -13.30 -0.83 -0.67
N ALA A 162 -12.65 -1.58 0.19
CA ALA A 162 -12.75 -3.04 0.24
C ALA A 162 -13.03 -3.49 1.67
#